data_d8a5818f10331488c8e276fd32cbd993
#
_entry.id   d8a5818f10331488c8e276fd32cbd993
#
_cell.length_a   1.000
_cell.length_b   1.000
_cell.length_c   1.000
_cell.angle_alpha   90.00
_cell.angle_beta   90.00
_cell.angle_gamma   90.00
#
_symmetry.space_group_name_H-M   'P 1'
#
loop_
_entity.id
_entity.type
_entity.pdbx_description
1 polymer ?
#
loop_
_entity_poly.entity_id
_entity_poly.type
_entity_poly.pdbx_seq_one_letter_code
_entity_poly.pdbx_strand_id
1 'polypeptide(L)'
;RKQVFIDYNPSARFWVHNNIIGRDDCRLILSDHRNNRFLTAQEHKKIEEIDDPELWRVYARGLTGKITGLIFTNWGIVDKLPPREEWKMECRGMDFGFTNDPTALEHVILAHGELWVDEEIYQPGMTNDDIADRCKEQGRTKRDLIIADSAEPKSIQEIHNRGLWIIGSTKGADSINNGIDILKRFRINITRRSHGIIGNMQQYKWKKSRDGETTNQPIDAFNHGIDAIRYVALKKLSVASHGTARAHVLRQR
;
A
#
# COMPACT_ATOMS: atom_id res chain seq x y z
N ARG A 1 36.43 9.21 15.21
CA ARG A 1 35.73 7.92 15.22
C ARG A 1 34.60 7.97 14.20
N LYS A 2 34.51 6.98 13.33
CA LYS A 2 33.33 6.79 12.44
C LYS A 2 32.32 5.92 13.18
N GLN A 3 31.06 6.35 13.24
CA GLN A 3 29.95 5.60 13.82
C GLN A 3 28.88 5.40 12.73
N VAL A 4 28.24 4.25 12.73
CA VAL A 4 27.11 3.92 11.86
C VAL A 4 25.91 3.63 12.75
N PHE A 5 24.80 4.28 12.47
CA PHE A 5 23.52 4.04 13.12
C PHE A 5 22.60 3.32 12.14
N ILE A 6 21.98 2.25 12.59
CA ILE A 6 21.02 1.45 11.82
C ILE A 6 19.75 1.40 12.64
N ASP A 7 18.65 1.90 12.07
CA ASP A 7 17.32 1.84 12.65
C ASP A 7 16.41 0.96 11.78
N TYR A 8 15.62 0.09 12.43
CA TYR A 8 14.72 -0.82 11.73
C TYR A 8 13.68 -1.43 12.68
N ASN A 9 12.53 -1.81 12.12
CA ASN A 9 11.56 -2.66 12.80
C ASN A 9 11.88 -4.14 12.52
N PRO A 10 12.09 -4.97 13.55
CA PRO A 10 12.60 -6.32 13.38
C PRO A 10 11.51 -7.32 12.96
N SER A 11 10.83 -7.08 11.84
CA SER A 11 9.73 -7.92 11.33
C SER A 11 10.16 -9.37 11.03
N ALA A 12 11.43 -9.56 10.66
CA ALA A 12 12.04 -10.88 10.49
C ALA A 12 13.55 -10.80 10.76
N ARG A 13 14.20 -11.96 10.92
CA ARG A 13 15.67 -12.01 10.95
C ARG A 13 16.22 -11.70 9.57
N PHE A 14 17.21 -10.82 9.50
CA PHE A 14 17.89 -10.43 8.26
C PHE A 14 19.40 -10.21 8.53
N TRP A 15 20.14 -9.71 7.56
CA TRP A 15 21.59 -9.63 7.60
C TRP A 15 22.18 -8.92 8.84
N VAL A 16 21.49 -7.90 9.39
CA VAL A 16 21.92 -7.22 10.62
C VAL A 16 21.97 -8.18 11.80
N HIS A 17 20.94 -9.03 11.95
CA HIS A 17 20.90 -10.04 13.01
C HIS A 17 22.00 -11.09 12.87
N ASN A 18 22.34 -11.43 11.63
CA ASN A 18 23.29 -12.51 11.36
C ASN A 18 24.76 -12.04 11.38
N ASN A 19 25.02 -10.75 11.04
CA ASN A 19 26.36 -10.27 10.78
C ASN A 19 26.81 -9.11 11.66
N ILE A 20 25.87 -8.41 12.32
CA ILE A 20 26.17 -7.19 13.09
C ILE A 20 25.87 -7.38 14.58
N ILE A 21 24.67 -7.87 14.92
CA ILE A 21 24.28 -8.08 16.33
C ILE A 21 25.17 -9.15 16.96
N GLY A 22 25.74 -8.82 18.13
CA GLY A 22 26.67 -9.71 18.85
C GLY A 22 28.14 -9.46 18.58
N ARG A 23 28.49 -8.47 17.73
CA ARG A 23 29.87 -8.02 17.59
C ARG A 23 30.26 -7.11 18.75
N ASP A 24 31.52 -7.13 19.17
CA ASP A 24 32.05 -6.30 20.26
C ASP A 24 31.99 -4.79 19.96
N ASP A 25 31.98 -4.41 18.68
CA ASP A 25 31.86 -3.03 18.20
C ASP A 25 30.41 -2.59 17.92
N CYS A 26 29.44 -3.44 18.24
CA CYS A 26 28.00 -3.20 18.04
C CYS A 26 27.27 -3.07 19.37
N ARG A 27 26.42 -2.04 19.48
CA ARG A 27 25.47 -1.88 20.58
C ARG A 27 24.04 -1.94 20.02
N LEU A 28 23.29 -2.96 20.42
CA LEU A 28 21.85 -3.05 20.14
C LEU A 28 21.09 -2.24 21.20
N ILE A 29 20.22 -1.33 20.73
CA ILE A 29 19.29 -0.57 21.57
C ILE A 29 17.89 -0.97 21.13
N LEU A 30 17.13 -1.59 22.05
CA LEU A 30 15.72 -1.87 21.84
C LEU A 30 14.91 -0.69 22.36
N SER A 31 14.04 -0.17 21.52
CA SER A 31 13.12 0.91 21.87
C SER A 31 11.73 0.56 21.34
N ASP A 32 10.71 0.92 22.08
CA ASP A 32 9.32 0.77 21.66
C ASP A 32 8.52 2.05 21.98
N HIS A 33 7.24 2.06 21.63
CA HIS A 33 6.38 3.24 21.80
C HIS A 33 6.33 3.76 23.25
N ARG A 34 6.54 2.91 24.26
CA ARG A 34 6.51 3.30 25.69
C ARG A 34 7.69 4.21 26.07
N ASN A 35 8.75 4.16 25.31
CA ASN A 35 9.92 5.03 25.47
C ASN A 35 9.76 6.37 24.72
N ASN A 36 8.76 6.50 23.86
CA ASN A 36 8.52 7.71 23.07
C ASN A 36 7.51 8.63 23.77
N ARG A 37 8.04 9.63 24.49
CA ARG A 37 7.22 10.63 25.22
C ARG A 37 6.45 11.61 24.33
N PHE A 38 6.68 11.60 23.03
CA PHE A 38 6.03 12.51 22.09
C PHE A 38 4.75 11.91 21.50
N LEU A 39 4.50 10.62 21.67
CA LEU A 39 3.26 10.00 21.25
C LEU A 39 2.10 10.39 22.17
N THR A 40 0.94 10.57 21.58
CA THR A 40 -0.31 10.80 22.32
C THR A 40 -0.80 9.51 22.98
N ALA A 41 -1.67 9.64 23.99
CA ALA A 41 -2.29 8.47 24.62
C ALA A 41 -3.08 7.60 23.62
N GLN A 42 -3.65 8.22 22.58
CA GLN A 42 -4.39 7.51 21.54
C GLN A 42 -3.45 6.69 20.64
N GLU A 43 -2.30 7.22 20.27
CA GLU A 43 -1.29 6.50 19.49
C GLU A 43 -0.71 5.32 20.29
N HIS A 44 -0.41 5.51 21.57
CA HIS A 44 -0.02 4.42 22.46
C HIS A 44 -1.07 3.31 22.50
N LYS A 45 -2.34 3.69 22.65
CA LYS A 45 -3.46 2.75 22.67
C LYS A 45 -3.58 1.98 21.35
N LYS A 46 -3.50 2.68 20.20
CA LYS A 46 -3.56 2.05 18.86
C LYS A 46 -2.47 0.99 18.66
N ILE A 47 -1.25 1.25 19.17
CA ILE A 47 -0.15 0.27 19.09
C ILE A 47 -0.38 -0.93 20.00
N GLU A 48 -0.93 -0.73 21.20
CA GLU A 48 -1.24 -1.82 22.13
C GLU A 48 -2.44 -2.67 21.68
N GLU A 49 -3.37 -2.09 20.91
CA GLU A 49 -4.55 -2.76 20.37
C GLU A 49 -4.30 -3.49 19.04
N ILE A 50 -3.06 -3.68 18.62
CA ILE A 50 -2.74 -4.52 17.46
C ILE A 50 -3.17 -5.96 17.76
N ASP A 51 -4.21 -6.44 17.07
CA ASP A 51 -4.82 -7.77 17.29
C ASP A 51 -3.90 -8.93 16.90
N ASP A 52 -3.00 -8.72 15.93
CA ASP A 52 -2.09 -9.77 15.49
C ASP A 52 -0.88 -9.90 16.43
N PRO A 53 -0.69 -11.04 17.10
CA PRO A 53 0.37 -11.24 18.08
C PRO A 53 1.79 -11.05 17.52
N GLU A 54 2.03 -11.40 16.26
CA GLU A 54 3.34 -11.24 15.63
C GLU A 54 3.64 -9.77 15.32
N LEU A 55 2.65 -9.04 14.80
CA LEU A 55 2.77 -7.60 14.56
C LEU A 55 2.89 -6.84 15.89
N TRP A 56 2.07 -7.16 16.89
CA TRP A 56 2.16 -6.58 18.22
C TRP A 56 3.55 -6.79 18.83
N ARG A 57 4.09 -7.99 18.73
CA ARG A 57 5.43 -8.32 19.22
C ARG A 57 6.52 -7.46 18.59
N VAL A 58 6.43 -7.21 17.28
CA VAL A 58 7.37 -6.37 16.55
C VAL A 58 7.19 -4.89 16.89
N TYR A 59 5.98 -4.38 16.73
CA TYR A 59 5.72 -2.93 16.78
C TYR A 59 5.48 -2.40 18.19
N ALA A 60 4.84 -3.18 19.06
CA ALA A 60 4.60 -2.75 20.43
C ALA A 60 5.77 -3.09 21.38
N ARG A 61 6.66 -4.00 21.00
CA ARG A 61 7.74 -4.46 21.88
C ARG A 61 9.14 -4.42 21.25
N GLY A 62 9.27 -4.07 19.98
CA GLY A 62 10.58 -4.04 19.29
C GLY A 62 11.27 -5.41 19.21
N LEU A 63 10.52 -6.51 19.40
CA LEU A 63 11.07 -7.85 19.40
C LEU A 63 11.08 -8.43 17.99
N THR A 64 12.11 -9.21 17.67
CA THR A 64 12.18 -9.88 16.36
C THR A 64 11.02 -10.84 16.19
N GLY A 65 10.21 -10.58 15.17
CA GLY A 65 9.07 -11.40 14.77
C GLY A 65 9.42 -12.37 13.65
N LYS A 66 8.46 -13.20 13.30
CA LYS A 66 8.45 -14.01 12.09
C LYS A 66 7.10 -13.77 11.42
N ILE A 67 7.00 -12.68 10.64
CA ILE A 67 5.77 -12.39 9.90
C ILE A 67 5.61 -13.45 8.82
N THR A 68 4.59 -14.28 8.97
CA THR A 68 4.22 -15.33 8.03
C THR A 68 2.90 -14.97 7.35
N GLY A 69 2.68 -15.51 6.16
CA GLY A 69 1.43 -15.32 5.44
C GLY A 69 1.31 -13.96 4.75
N LEU A 70 2.43 -13.31 4.43
CA LEU A 70 2.42 -12.10 3.61
C LEU A 70 1.65 -12.32 2.31
N ILE A 71 0.84 -11.33 1.94
CA ILE A 71 0.01 -11.38 0.74
C ILE A 71 0.86 -11.16 -0.51
N PHE A 72 1.78 -10.20 -0.46
CA PHE A 72 2.65 -9.85 -1.56
C PHE A 72 4.09 -10.26 -1.27
N THR A 73 4.65 -11.11 -2.13
CA THR A 73 6.03 -11.60 -2.04
C THR A 73 6.84 -11.29 -3.30
N ASN A 74 6.19 -10.98 -4.41
CA ASN A 74 6.82 -10.67 -5.69
C ASN A 74 6.91 -9.15 -5.91
N TRP A 75 7.70 -8.48 -5.08
CA TRP A 75 7.98 -7.05 -5.21
C TRP A 75 9.43 -6.72 -4.88
N GLY A 76 9.86 -5.51 -5.22
CA GLY A 76 11.22 -5.05 -4.93
C GLY A 76 11.35 -3.54 -4.94
N ILE A 77 12.44 -3.05 -4.36
CA ILE A 77 12.76 -1.62 -4.28
C ILE A 77 13.63 -1.25 -5.48
N VAL A 78 13.30 -0.13 -6.12
CA VAL A 78 14.02 0.42 -7.25
C VAL A 78 14.40 1.88 -6.99
N ASP A 79 15.46 2.37 -7.64
CA ASP A 79 15.90 3.74 -7.46
C ASP A 79 15.15 4.73 -8.37
N LYS A 80 14.68 4.27 -9.53
CA LYS A 80 14.03 5.11 -10.55
C LYS A 80 12.90 4.35 -11.23
N LEU A 81 11.92 5.13 -11.71
CA LEU A 81 10.90 4.66 -12.64
C LEU A 81 11.53 4.43 -14.03
N PRO A 82 10.92 3.57 -14.88
CA PRO A 82 11.35 3.41 -16.27
C PRO A 82 11.14 4.71 -17.07
N PRO A 83 11.84 4.88 -18.19
CA PRO A 83 11.61 6.01 -19.10
C PRO A 83 10.14 6.10 -19.54
N ARG A 84 9.64 7.33 -19.71
CA ARG A 84 8.21 7.57 -19.98
C ARG A 84 7.72 6.92 -21.28
N GLU A 85 8.57 6.83 -22.27
CA GLU A 85 8.31 6.19 -23.57
C GLU A 85 8.00 4.69 -23.46
N GLU A 86 8.36 4.05 -22.36
CA GLU A 86 8.12 2.63 -22.10
C GLU A 86 6.80 2.36 -21.36
N TRP A 87 6.10 3.44 -20.95
CA TRP A 87 4.87 3.31 -20.19
C TRP A 87 3.70 2.93 -21.08
N LYS A 88 3.08 1.80 -20.79
CA LYS A 88 1.86 1.33 -21.46
C LYS A 88 0.59 1.87 -20.80
N MET A 89 0.66 2.16 -19.51
CA MET A 89 -0.43 2.74 -18.71
C MET A 89 0.19 3.61 -17.62
N GLU A 90 -0.47 4.72 -17.35
CA GLU A 90 -0.17 5.63 -16.23
C GLU A 90 -1.48 6.07 -15.59
N CYS A 91 -1.58 5.98 -14.29
CA CYS A 91 -2.64 6.63 -13.50
C CYS A 91 -2.25 6.65 -12.02
N ARG A 92 -3.10 7.22 -11.19
CA ARG A 92 -2.90 7.27 -9.75
C ARG A 92 -4.00 6.52 -9.04
N GLY A 93 -3.64 5.86 -7.95
CA GLY A 93 -4.58 5.29 -7.00
C GLY A 93 -4.63 6.14 -5.75
N MET A 94 -5.80 6.35 -5.19
CA MET A 94 -5.97 7.11 -3.94
C MET A 94 -6.82 6.33 -2.96
N ASP A 95 -6.30 6.20 -1.74
CA ASP A 95 -7.04 5.74 -0.57
C ASP A 95 -7.18 6.92 0.41
N PHE A 96 -8.43 7.21 0.81
CA PHE A 96 -8.69 8.33 1.71
C PHE A 96 -8.45 7.93 3.15
N GLY A 97 -7.64 8.69 3.84
CA GLY A 97 -7.50 8.67 5.29
C GLY A 97 -7.75 10.05 5.88
N PHE A 98 -7.94 10.12 7.18
CA PHE A 98 -8.10 11.41 7.85
C PHE A 98 -7.36 11.43 9.19
N THR A 99 -8.03 11.22 10.32
CA THR A 99 -7.49 11.51 11.66
C THR A 99 -6.21 10.73 11.98
N ASN A 100 -6.25 9.41 11.84
CA ASN A 100 -5.13 8.53 12.20
C ASN A 100 -4.62 7.69 11.02
N ASP A 101 -5.43 7.58 9.99
CA ASP A 101 -5.11 6.81 8.80
C ASP A 101 -4.59 7.76 7.72
N PRO A 102 -3.50 7.43 7.07
CA PRO A 102 -2.93 8.29 6.04
C PRO A 102 -3.80 8.30 4.80
N THR A 103 -3.95 9.46 4.17
CA THR A 103 -4.31 9.50 2.75
C THR A 103 -3.11 9.00 1.97
N ALA A 104 -3.32 7.99 1.14
CA ALA A 104 -2.31 7.43 0.25
C ALA A 104 -2.62 7.81 -1.20
N LEU A 105 -1.66 8.37 -1.92
CA LEU A 105 -1.71 8.61 -3.37
C LEU A 105 -0.50 7.96 -4.02
N GLU A 106 -0.76 6.93 -4.81
CA GLU A 106 0.26 6.12 -5.46
C GLU A 106 0.23 6.34 -6.98
N HIS A 107 1.34 6.77 -7.54
CA HIS A 107 1.54 6.80 -8.99
C HIS A 107 1.84 5.40 -9.50
N VAL A 108 0.98 4.87 -10.34
CA VAL A 108 1.04 3.49 -10.85
C VAL A 108 1.28 3.48 -12.34
N ILE A 109 2.31 2.77 -12.75
CA ILE A 109 2.75 2.65 -14.14
C ILE A 109 2.79 1.16 -14.50
N LEU A 110 2.32 0.81 -15.68
CA LEU A 110 2.55 -0.48 -16.30
C LEU A 110 3.63 -0.34 -17.39
N ALA A 111 4.77 -0.96 -17.20
CA ALA A 111 5.86 -1.00 -18.17
C ALA A 111 6.52 -2.39 -18.14
N HIS A 112 6.95 -2.90 -19.29
CA HIS A 112 7.61 -4.22 -19.44
C HIS A 112 6.81 -5.42 -18.89
N GLY A 113 5.48 -5.29 -18.76
CA GLY A 113 4.64 -6.31 -18.13
C GLY A 113 4.69 -6.32 -16.59
N GLU A 114 5.34 -5.35 -15.98
CA GLU A 114 5.49 -5.17 -14.53
C GLU A 114 4.81 -3.87 -14.08
N LEU A 115 4.43 -3.80 -12.80
CA LEU A 115 3.94 -2.58 -12.16
C LEU A 115 5.10 -1.82 -11.52
N TRP A 116 5.06 -0.50 -11.69
CA TRP A 116 6.00 0.43 -11.07
C TRP A 116 5.19 1.42 -10.25
N VAL A 117 5.58 1.61 -9.00
CA VAL A 117 4.84 2.41 -8.03
C VAL A 117 5.76 3.46 -7.42
N ASP A 118 5.25 4.68 -7.34
CA ASP A 118 5.93 5.82 -6.72
C ASP A 118 4.95 6.58 -5.84
N GLU A 119 5.23 6.65 -4.55
CA GLU A 119 4.37 7.29 -3.55
C GLU A 119 4.41 8.81 -3.71
N GLU A 120 3.27 9.43 -4.00
CA GLU A 120 3.13 10.88 -4.12
C GLU A 120 2.63 11.51 -2.82
N ILE A 121 1.73 10.83 -2.09
CA ILE A 121 1.22 11.25 -0.78
C ILE A 121 1.10 10.02 0.12
N TYR A 122 1.55 10.14 1.36
CA TYR A 122 1.27 9.18 2.43
C TYR A 122 1.28 9.95 3.76
N GLN A 123 0.13 10.56 4.10
CA GLN A 123 0.07 11.50 5.21
C GLN A 123 -1.31 11.48 5.88
N PRO A 124 -1.41 11.38 7.22
CA PRO A 124 -2.66 11.56 7.95
C PRO A 124 -3.05 13.03 8.07
N GLY A 125 -4.30 13.30 8.43
CA GLY A 125 -4.80 14.63 8.77
C GLY A 125 -5.05 15.57 7.59
N MET A 126 -5.07 15.06 6.35
CA MET A 126 -5.33 15.88 5.17
C MET A 126 -6.83 16.06 4.92
N THR A 127 -7.25 17.30 4.72
CA THR A 127 -8.57 17.62 4.17
C THR A 127 -8.59 17.42 2.65
N ASN A 128 -9.77 17.38 2.03
CA ASN A 128 -9.89 17.29 0.58
C ASN A 128 -9.25 18.51 -0.13
N ASP A 129 -9.23 19.66 0.53
CA ASP A 129 -8.55 20.86 0.03
C ASP A 129 -7.02 20.68 0.06
N ASP A 130 -6.46 20.15 1.16
CA ASP A 130 -5.02 19.87 1.27
C ASP A 130 -4.57 18.85 0.23
N ILE A 131 -5.37 17.80 0.00
CA ILE A 131 -5.10 16.78 -1.01
C ILE A 131 -5.06 17.43 -2.41
N ALA A 132 -6.09 18.24 -2.74
CA ALA A 132 -6.17 18.87 -4.04
C ALA A 132 -5.02 19.87 -4.28
N ASP A 133 -4.65 20.63 -3.27
CA ASP A 133 -3.55 21.60 -3.36
C ASP A 133 -2.20 20.88 -3.47
N ARG A 134 -1.97 19.81 -2.70
CA ARG A 134 -0.77 18.98 -2.83
C ARG A 134 -0.64 18.35 -4.21
N CYS A 135 -1.72 17.84 -4.78
CA CYS A 135 -1.73 17.32 -6.15
C CYS A 135 -1.33 18.39 -7.18
N LYS A 136 -1.84 19.62 -7.05
CA LYS A 136 -1.50 20.74 -7.94
C LYS A 136 -0.04 21.19 -7.80
N GLU A 137 0.47 21.26 -6.55
CA GLU A 137 1.88 21.55 -6.28
C GLU A 137 2.82 20.55 -6.97
N GLN A 138 2.40 19.28 -7.05
CA GLN A 138 3.12 18.22 -7.77
C GLN A 138 2.88 18.26 -9.29
N GLY A 139 2.19 19.29 -9.80
CA GLY A 139 1.91 19.48 -11.22
C GLY A 139 0.78 18.62 -11.78
N ARG A 140 -0.10 18.06 -10.92
CA ARG A 140 -1.24 17.26 -11.37
C ARG A 140 -2.35 18.16 -11.90
N THR A 141 -2.98 17.71 -12.96
CA THR A 141 -3.97 18.45 -13.74
C THR A 141 -5.19 17.59 -14.08
N LYS A 142 -6.13 18.15 -14.82
CA LYS A 142 -7.27 17.42 -15.42
C LYS A 142 -6.87 16.32 -16.42
N ARG A 143 -5.60 16.14 -16.72
CA ARG A 143 -5.10 15.08 -17.61
C ARG A 143 -4.60 13.87 -16.83
N ASP A 144 -4.38 14.02 -15.55
CA ASP A 144 -3.82 13.01 -14.66
C ASP A 144 -4.94 12.27 -13.95
N LEU A 145 -5.27 11.08 -14.42
CA LEU A 145 -6.36 10.27 -13.85
C LEU A 145 -6.00 9.77 -12.45
N ILE A 146 -6.87 10.05 -11.49
CA ILE A 146 -6.85 9.50 -10.13
C ILE A 146 -8.03 8.56 -9.97
N ILE A 147 -7.80 7.35 -9.47
CA ILE A 147 -8.82 6.35 -9.17
C ILE A 147 -8.86 6.16 -7.65
N ALA A 148 -9.96 6.55 -7.03
CA ALA A 148 -10.11 6.58 -5.58
C ALA A 148 -11.12 5.55 -5.08
N ASP A 149 -11.21 5.38 -3.76
CA ASP A 149 -12.27 4.57 -3.16
C ASP A 149 -13.65 5.15 -3.51
N SER A 150 -14.48 4.35 -4.13
CA SER A 150 -15.85 4.72 -4.47
C SER A 150 -16.81 4.82 -3.27
N ALA A 151 -16.37 4.45 -2.05
CA ALA A 151 -17.14 4.68 -0.83
C ALA A 151 -17.16 6.15 -0.41
N GLU A 152 -16.26 6.98 -0.97
CA GLU A 152 -16.09 8.39 -0.65
C GLU A 152 -16.56 9.33 -1.78
N PRO A 153 -17.82 9.23 -2.25
CA PRO A 153 -18.27 10.00 -3.41
C PRO A 153 -18.25 11.51 -3.17
N LYS A 154 -18.42 11.96 -1.91
CA LYS A 154 -18.34 13.36 -1.55
C LYS A 154 -16.92 13.88 -1.73
N SER A 155 -15.94 13.19 -1.19
CA SER A 155 -14.52 13.55 -1.31
C SER A 155 -14.07 13.59 -2.76
N ILE A 156 -14.48 12.58 -3.56
CA ILE A 156 -14.23 12.55 -5.01
C ILE A 156 -14.81 13.80 -5.69
N GLN A 157 -16.06 14.16 -5.38
CA GLN A 157 -16.71 15.33 -6.00
C GLN A 157 -16.04 16.64 -5.59
N GLU A 158 -15.65 16.80 -4.34
CA GLU A 158 -14.97 17.99 -3.84
C GLU A 158 -13.63 18.19 -4.53
N ILE A 159 -12.81 17.15 -4.62
CA ILE A 159 -11.50 17.17 -5.30
C ILE A 159 -11.67 17.39 -6.81
N HIS A 160 -12.71 16.80 -7.41
CA HIS A 160 -13.03 17.04 -8.83
C HIS A 160 -13.37 18.50 -9.09
N ASN A 161 -14.17 19.13 -8.22
CA ASN A 161 -14.53 20.55 -8.32
C ASN A 161 -13.31 21.47 -8.17
N ARG A 162 -12.26 21.00 -7.50
CA ARG A 162 -10.97 21.68 -7.40
C ARG A 162 -10.12 21.58 -8.68
N GLY A 163 -10.62 20.89 -9.70
CA GLY A 163 -10.02 20.85 -11.03
C GLY A 163 -9.09 19.67 -11.30
N LEU A 164 -9.21 18.60 -10.54
CA LEU A 164 -8.49 17.34 -10.77
C LEU A 164 -9.39 16.31 -11.47
N TRP A 165 -8.79 15.39 -12.20
CA TRP A 165 -9.54 14.28 -12.80
C TRP A 165 -9.53 13.07 -11.88
N ILE A 166 -10.52 12.97 -11.02
CA ILE A 166 -10.68 11.90 -10.05
C ILE A 166 -12.01 11.16 -10.27
N ILE A 167 -11.96 9.83 -10.20
CA ILE A 167 -13.14 8.95 -10.34
C ILE A 167 -13.11 7.85 -9.29
N GLY A 168 -14.28 7.30 -8.97
CA GLY A 168 -14.38 6.14 -8.10
C GLY A 168 -13.92 4.85 -8.77
N SER A 169 -13.31 3.97 -8.00
CA SER A 169 -12.98 2.60 -8.40
C SER A 169 -14.25 1.76 -8.59
N THR A 170 -14.09 0.61 -9.21
CA THR A 170 -15.18 -0.37 -9.35
C THR A 170 -15.28 -1.18 -8.06
N LYS A 171 -16.45 -1.15 -7.40
CA LYS A 171 -16.76 -2.02 -6.26
C LYS A 171 -17.63 -3.18 -6.72
N GLY A 172 -17.38 -4.36 -6.18
CA GLY A 172 -18.18 -5.55 -6.32
C GLY A 172 -18.02 -6.44 -5.09
N ALA A 173 -18.83 -7.47 -5.00
CA ALA A 173 -18.62 -8.52 -4.02
C ALA A 173 -17.18 -9.04 -4.16
N ASP A 174 -16.48 -9.21 -3.04
CA ASP A 174 -15.10 -9.71 -2.99
C ASP A 174 -14.06 -8.86 -3.74
N SER A 175 -14.30 -7.54 -3.88
CA SER A 175 -13.39 -6.62 -4.59
C SER A 175 -11.99 -6.57 -3.98
N ILE A 176 -11.85 -6.84 -2.68
CA ILE A 176 -10.55 -6.87 -2.00
C ILE A 176 -9.71 -8.03 -2.53
N ASN A 177 -10.21 -9.26 -2.44
CA ASN A 177 -9.48 -10.44 -2.91
C ASN A 177 -9.23 -10.39 -4.43
N ASN A 178 -10.23 -9.98 -5.20
CA ASN A 178 -10.08 -9.82 -6.64
C ASN A 178 -8.97 -8.82 -7.00
N GLY A 179 -8.91 -7.68 -6.33
CA GLY A 179 -7.84 -6.71 -6.53
C GLY A 179 -6.47 -7.23 -6.12
N ILE A 180 -6.38 -7.97 -5.01
CA ILE A 180 -5.16 -8.66 -4.58
C ILE A 180 -4.72 -9.68 -5.65
N ASP A 181 -5.62 -10.48 -6.17
CA ASP A 181 -5.33 -11.49 -7.18
C ASP A 181 -4.86 -10.88 -8.50
N ILE A 182 -5.41 -9.72 -8.89
CA ILE A 182 -4.94 -8.97 -10.06
C ILE A 182 -3.50 -8.50 -9.81
N LEU A 183 -3.22 -7.86 -8.68
CA LEU A 183 -1.89 -7.33 -8.34
C LEU A 183 -0.84 -8.44 -8.27
N LYS A 184 -1.17 -9.60 -7.73
CA LYS A 184 -0.27 -10.76 -7.65
C LYS A 184 0.22 -11.30 -9.01
N ARG A 185 -0.46 -10.98 -10.10
CA ARG A 185 -0.04 -11.38 -11.45
C ARG A 185 1.18 -10.61 -11.93
N PHE A 186 1.52 -9.52 -11.27
CA PHE A 186 2.62 -8.64 -11.65
C PHE A 186 3.76 -8.72 -10.63
N ARG A 187 4.97 -8.48 -11.12
CA ARG A 187 6.04 -8.00 -10.26
C ARG A 187 5.78 -6.53 -9.97
N ILE A 188 5.92 -6.12 -8.71
CA ILE A 188 5.69 -4.74 -8.27
C ILE A 188 7.04 -4.11 -7.91
N ASN A 189 7.44 -3.08 -8.63
CA ASN A 189 8.67 -2.33 -8.40
C ASN A 189 8.31 -1.01 -7.73
N ILE A 190 8.83 -0.76 -6.53
CA ILE A 190 8.47 0.39 -5.70
C ILE A 190 9.70 1.28 -5.55
N THR A 191 9.54 2.58 -5.82
CA THR A 191 10.65 3.51 -5.66
C THR A 191 11.10 3.58 -4.20
N ARG A 192 12.41 3.72 -3.98
CA ARG A 192 13.02 3.74 -2.64
C ARG A 192 12.44 4.81 -1.70
N ARG A 193 11.93 5.92 -2.25
CA ARG A 193 11.35 7.01 -1.47
C ARG A 193 9.93 6.73 -0.96
N SER A 194 9.27 5.69 -1.45
CA SER A 194 7.89 5.31 -1.17
C SER A 194 7.77 4.55 0.15
N HIS A 195 8.09 5.21 1.25
CA HIS A 195 8.22 4.56 2.56
C HIS A 195 6.92 3.97 3.10
N GLY A 196 5.78 4.62 2.85
CA GLY A 196 4.47 4.18 3.32
C GLY A 196 4.06 2.87 2.68
N ILE A 197 4.02 2.80 1.34
CA ILE A 197 3.66 1.56 0.64
C ILE A 197 4.70 0.45 0.84
N ILE A 198 6.00 0.77 0.96
CA ILE A 198 7.02 -0.23 1.32
C ILE A 198 6.70 -0.85 2.67
N GLY A 199 6.36 -0.01 3.68
CA GLY A 199 5.94 -0.48 4.99
C GLY A 199 4.68 -1.35 4.93
N ASN A 200 3.71 -0.99 4.09
CA ASN A 200 2.53 -1.81 3.87
C ASN A 200 2.88 -3.19 3.26
N MET A 201 3.68 -3.24 2.20
CA MET A 201 4.09 -4.48 1.55
C MET A 201 4.82 -5.45 2.48
N GLN A 202 5.57 -4.92 3.43
CA GLN A 202 6.32 -5.71 4.41
C GLN A 202 5.43 -6.35 5.49
N GLN A 203 4.19 -5.88 5.65
CA GLN A 203 3.37 -6.20 6.81
C GLN A 203 1.98 -6.73 6.44
N TYR A 204 1.48 -6.42 5.24
CA TYR A 204 0.15 -6.83 4.81
C TYR A 204 0.07 -8.33 4.59
N LYS A 205 -0.77 -8.99 5.39
CA LYS A 205 -0.87 -10.44 5.45
C LYS A 205 -2.30 -10.93 5.61
N TRP A 206 -2.50 -12.21 5.42
CA TRP A 206 -3.76 -12.87 5.70
C TRP A 206 -4.02 -12.98 7.20
N LYS A 207 -5.26 -12.78 7.63
CA LYS A 207 -5.69 -13.07 9.00
C LYS A 207 -5.49 -14.55 9.31
N LYS A 208 -5.17 -14.84 10.56
CA LYS A 208 -5.20 -16.21 11.09
C LYS A 208 -6.51 -16.44 11.81
N SER A 209 -7.07 -17.64 11.69
CA SER A 209 -8.18 -18.12 12.51
C SER A 209 -7.72 -18.30 13.96
N ARG A 210 -8.66 -18.58 14.87
CA ARG A 210 -8.35 -18.92 16.27
C ARG A 210 -7.48 -20.17 16.40
N ASP A 211 -7.57 -21.08 15.44
CA ASP A 211 -6.80 -22.33 15.38
C ASP A 211 -5.44 -22.15 14.69
N GLY A 212 -5.06 -20.91 14.33
CA GLY A 212 -3.79 -20.58 13.70
C GLY A 212 -3.73 -20.79 12.18
N GLU A 213 -4.83 -21.24 11.56
CA GLU A 213 -4.93 -21.43 10.12
C GLU A 213 -5.04 -20.08 9.38
N THR A 214 -4.39 -19.98 8.25
CA THR A 214 -4.46 -18.79 7.39
C THR A 214 -5.82 -18.69 6.71
N THR A 215 -6.50 -17.57 6.87
CA THR A 215 -7.78 -17.30 6.21
C THR A 215 -7.57 -16.63 4.85
N ASN A 216 -8.66 -16.49 4.06
CA ASN A 216 -8.67 -15.69 2.84
C ASN A 216 -9.09 -14.22 3.09
N GLN A 217 -9.00 -13.77 4.33
CA GLN A 217 -9.28 -12.38 4.70
C GLN A 217 -7.97 -11.67 5.03
N PRO A 218 -7.64 -10.55 4.40
CA PRO A 218 -6.48 -9.76 4.78
C PRO A 218 -6.73 -9.08 6.15
N ILE A 219 -5.65 -8.72 6.84
CA ILE A 219 -5.73 -7.84 8.02
C ILE A 219 -6.25 -6.47 7.61
N ASP A 220 -6.93 -5.79 8.53
CA ASP A 220 -7.41 -4.43 8.35
C ASP A 220 -6.41 -3.42 8.93
N ALA A 221 -5.17 -3.52 8.46
CA ALA A 221 -4.06 -2.67 8.85
C ALA A 221 -2.96 -2.74 7.77
N PHE A 222 -2.15 -1.70 7.68
CA PHE A 222 -1.03 -1.63 6.72
C PHE A 222 -1.48 -1.79 5.25
N ASN A 223 -2.65 -1.27 4.92
CA ASN A 223 -3.32 -1.50 3.65
C ASN A 223 -3.43 -0.23 2.77
N HIS A 224 -3.26 0.98 3.29
CA HIS A 224 -3.61 2.22 2.59
C HIS A 224 -2.93 2.38 1.21
N GLY A 225 -1.60 2.26 1.12
CA GLY A 225 -0.91 2.30 -0.17
C GLY A 225 -1.27 1.11 -1.07
N ILE A 226 -1.50 -0.06 -0.47
CA ILE A 226 -1.94 -1.27 -1.20
C ILE A 226 -3.36 -1.08 -1.72
N ASP A 227 -4.28 -0.50 -0.95
CA ASP A 227 -5.64 -0.22 -1.38
C ASP A 227 -5.66 0.82 -2.51
N ALA A 228 -4.82 1.85 -2.42
CA ALA A 228 -4.64 2.80 -3.51
C ALA A 228 -4.26 2.12 -4.83
N ILE A 229 -3.23 1.26 -4.85
CA ILE A 229 -2.86 0.52 -6.08
C ILE A 229 -3.90 -0.55 -6.46
N ARG A 230 -4.63 -1.11 -5.51
CA ARG A 230 -5.72 -2.06 -5.74
C ARG A 230 -6.90 -1.42 -6.48
N TYR A 231 -7.24 -0.16 -6.19
CA TYR A 231 -8.26 0.57 -6.93
C TYR A 231 -7.88 0.75 -8.40
N VAL A 232 -6.60 1.01 -8.67
CA VAL A 232 -6.07 1.03 -10.03
C VAL A 232 -6.19 -0.35 -10.69
N ALA A 233 -5.80 -1.40 -9.99
CA ALA A 233 -5.84 -2.76 -10.51
C ALA A 233 -7.27 -3.16 -10.92
N LEU A 234 -8.25 -2.92 -10.08
CA LEU A 234 -9.67 -3.19 -10.36
C LEU A 234 -10.19 -2.42 -11.57
N LYS A 235 -9.76 -1.19 -11.79
CA LYS A 235 -10.28 -0.32 -12.85
C LYS A 235 -9.56 -0.47 -14.17
N LYS A 236 -8.25 -0.73 -14.15
CA LYS A 236 -7.38 -0.67 -15.33
C LYS A 236 -6.75 -2.01 -15.72
N LEU A 237 -6.58 -2.93 -14.76
CA LEU A 237 -5.84 -4.18 -14.98
C LEU A 237 -6.75 -5.42 -14.91
N SER A 238 -8.02 -5.25 -14.50
CA SER A 238 -9.01 -6.32 -14.62
C SER A 238 -9.16 -6.67 -16.10
N VAL A 239 -8.96 -7.93 -16.44
CA VAL A 239 -9.33 -8.44 -17.76
C VAL A 239 -10.84 -8.25 -17.88
N ALA A 240 -11.26 -7.34 -18.75
CA ALA A 240 -12.68 -7.22 -19.07
C ALA A 240 -13.13 -8.59 -19.54
N SER A 241 -14.07 -9.20 -18.84
CA SER A 241 -14.79 -10.38 -19.31
C SER A 241 -15.67 -9.95 -20.49
N HIS A 242 -15.07 -9.63 -21.63
CA HIS A 242 -15.76 -9.40 -22.88
C HIS A 242 -15.83 -10.73 -23.62
N GLY A 243 -16.79 -11.50 -23.23
CA GLY A 243 -17.12 -12.78 -23.85
C GLY A 243 -18.61 -13.07 -23.76
N THR A 244 -19.46 -12.10 -24.07
CA THR A 244 -20.78 -12.45 -24.62
C THR A 244 -20.58 -12.85 -26.07
N ALA A 245 -20.21 -14.12 -26.29
CA ALA A 245 -20.40 -14.76 -27.59
C ALA A 245 -21.88 -14.62 -27.96
N ARG A 246 -22.23 -13.70 -28.86
CA ARG A 246 -23.51 -13.72 -29.55
C ARG A 246 -23.52 -14.97 -30.42
N ALA A 247 -24.19 -16.00 -29.95
CA ALA A 247 -24.55 -17.13 -30.78
C ALA A 247 -25.44 -16.62 -31.90
N HIS A 248 -24.89 -16.50 -33.10
CA HIS A 248 -25.69 -16.37 -34.32
C HIS A 248 -26.39 -17.70 -34.57
N VAL A 249 -27.67 -17.76 -34.23
CA VAL A 249 -28.54 -18.83 -34.70
C VAL A 249 -28.75 -18.62 -36.20
N LEU A 250 -28.00 -19.37 -37.00
CA LEU A 250 -28.32 -19.53 -38.42
C LEU A 250 -29.63 -20.29 -38.53
N ARG A 251 -30.74 -19.61 -38.82
CA ARG A 251 -31.96 -20.23 -39.31
C ARG A 251 -31.69 -20.69 -40.75
N GLN A 252 -31.56 -21.99 -40.93
CA GLN A 252 -31.68 -22.60 -42.26
C GLN A 252 -33.17 -22.52 -42.70
N ARG A 253 -33.36 -22.02 -43.91
CA ARG A 253 -34.61 -22.16 -44.67
C ARG A 253 -34.51 -23.42 -45.52
#